data_9cb8421f865a3e7f85dc5e0112442d99
#
_entry.id   9cb8421f865a3e7f85dc5e0112442d99
#
_cell.length_a   1.000
_cell.length_b   1.000
_cell.length_c   1.000
_cell.angle_alpha   90.00
_cell.angle_beta   90.00
_cell.angle_gamma   90.00
#
_symmetry.space_group_name_H-M   'P 1'
#
loop_
_entity.id
_entity.type
_entity.pdbx_description
1 polymer ?
#
loop_
_entity_poly.entity_id
_entity_poly.type
_entity_poly.pdbx_seq_one_letter_code
_entity_poly.pdbx_strand_id
1 'polypeptide(L)'
;MGTDGGLKQQGKSFVVFDAKKQSSSSVATGIYNPVVFKRFTPVSHAQELMNFSIPFYAKLANGHYQHPMSIWRVFAKAAEQNKWMEALDKPALSPYMSSTLYDRDTYNITAPHGFGEVLHTGRIDVRGLLHHASHHLVKTHSFIQEQFDYNALKITDEGVAYKQWTARYIVFAEGVGVKHNPWFASLPIVPNKGEWLEVFCKGLQLTQMIKGSVFIVPLGNDRYRVGATYARAFDSLAPTAVNRAWLINQFKKYAALPFEVLFHGAGLRPTVPDRRPIVGTHPNYQSLSCINGLGSRGVLWAPFLADLLVKHLYSDTSLPDNLQARRFLAF
;
A
#
# COMPACT_ATOMS: atom_id res chain seq x y z
N MET A 1 11.45 -4.19 2.42
CA MET A 1 11.64 -4.44 0.99
C MET A 1 12.17 -3.24 0.22
N GLY A 2 11.68 -2.03 0.41
CA GLY A 2 12.24 -0.86 -0.28
C GLY A 2 13.68 -0.54 0.11
N THR A 3 14.02 -0.68 1.39
CA THR A 3 15.35 -0.35 1.93
C THR A 3 16.44 -1.36 1.59
N ASP A 4 16.11 -2.66 1.48
CA ASP A 4 17.09 -3.70 1.18
C ASP A 4 17.70 -3.56 -0.22
N GLY A 5 16.88 -3.21 -1.22
CA GLY A 5 17.35 -2.92 -2.57
C GLY A 5 18.31 -1.72 -2.61
N GLY A 6 17.96 -0.63 -1.93
CA GLY A 6 18.79 0.58 -1.85
C GLY A 6 20.11 0.35 -1.09
N LEU A 7 20.07 -0.38 0.03
CA LEU A 7 21.27 -0.70 0.81
C LEU A 7 22.23 -1.62 0.04
N LYS A 8 21.74 -2.65 -0.63
CA LYS A 8 22.55 -3.52 -1.49
C LYS A 8 23.22 -2.78 -2.63
N GLN A 9 22.50 -1.86 -3.29
CA GLN A 9 23.08 -1.03 -4.36
C GLN A 9 24.23 -0.15 -3.86
N GLN A 10 24.24 0.21 -2.57
CA GLN A 10 25.29 0.97 -1.93
C GLN A 10 26.35 0.10 -1.21
N GLY A 11 26.32 -1.22 -1.40
CA GLY A 11 27.26 -2.14 -0.77
C GLY A 11 27.13 -2.21 0.76
N LYS A 12 25.97 -1.86 1.33
CA LYS A 12 25.74 -1.89 2.79
C LYS A 12 25.23 -3.24 3.25
N SER A 13 25.79 -3.75 4.35
CA SER A 13 25.27 -4.91 5.06
C SER A 13 24.04 -4.52 5.89
N PHE A 14 23.10 -5.43 6.05
CA PHE A 14 21.92 -5.24 6.88
C PHE A 14 21.33 -6.56 7.34
N VAL A 15 20.54 -6.51 8.40
CA VAL A 15 19.72 -7.62 8.89
C VAL A 15 18.28 -7.14 9.10
N VAL A 16 17.30 -7.99 8.82
CA VAL A 16 15.88 -7.73 8.99
C VAL A 16 15.32 -8.61 10.09
N PHE A 17 14.68 -7.99 11.07
CA PHE A 17 13.91 -8.66 12.13
C PHE A 17 12.42 -8.57 11.80
N ASP A 18 11.73 -9.69 11.73
CA ASP A 18 10.28 -9.75 11.49
C ASP A 18 9.67 -10.96 12.20
N ALA A 19 8.68 -10.73 13.03
CA ALA A 19 7.94 -11.79 13.73
C ALA A 19 7.02 -12.60 12.82
N LYS A 20 6.90 -12.24 11.52
CA LYS A 20 5.96 -12.83 10.54
C LYS A 20 4.50 -12.85 10.98
N LYS A 21 4.11 -11.93 11.85
CA LYS A 21 2.70 -11.72 12.20
C LYS A 21 1.94 -11.10 11.03
N GLN A 22 0.63 -11.25 11.03
CA GLN A 22 -0.22 -10.60 10.02
C GLN A 22 0.03 -9.09 10.01
N SER A 23 0.37 -8.56 8.83
CA SER A 23 0.62 -7.13 8.61
C SER A 23 -0.30 -6.56 7.54
N SER A 24 -0.38 -5.23 7.45
CA SER A 24 -1.08 -4.56 6.34
C SER A 24 -0.60 -5.04 4.98
N SER A 25 0.71 -5.26 4.86
CA SER A 25 1.35 -5.66 3.61
C SER A 25 1.01 -7.10 3.21
N SER A 26 0.91 -8.04 4.18
CA SER A 26 0.60 -9.45 3.90
C SER A 26 -0.83 -9.68 3.39
N VAL A 27 -1.73 -8.71 3.62
CA VAL A 27 -3.15 -8.78 3.19
C VAL A 27 -3.52 -7.74 2.13
N ALA A 28 -2.57 -6.90 1.72
CA ALA A 28 -2.82 -5.85 0.73
C ALA A 28 -3.20 -6.44 -0.64
N THR A 29 -4.15 -5.79 -1.32
CA THR A 29 -4.46 -6.08 -2.73
C THR A 29 -3.34 -5.59 -3.65
N GLY A 30 -2.56 -4.61 -3.19
CA GLY A 30 -1.41 -4.08 -3.92
C GLY A 30 -1.75 -3.11 -5.04
N ILE A 31 -2.95 -2.54 -5.08
CA ILE A 31 -3.36 -1.61 -6.12
C ILE A 31 -2.48 -0.36 -6.10
N TYR A 32 -1.92 0.01 -7.26
CA TYR A 32 -1.34 1.32 -7.50
C TYR A 32 -2.23 2.13 -8.45
N ASN A 33 -2.46 3.39 -8.06
CA ASN A 33 -3.40 4.27 -8.75
C ASN A 33 -3.06 5.74 -8.45
N PRO A 34 -2.86 6.58 -9.49
CA PRO A 34 -2.51 7.98 -9.33
C PRO A 34 -3.70 8.91 -9.04
N VAL A 35 -4.96 8.42 -9.13
CA VAL A 35 -6.18 9.22 -9.04
C VAL A 35 -6.95 9.00 -7.75
N VAL A 36 -7.41 10.06 -7.10
CA VAL A 36 -8.35 10.02 -5.97
C VAL A 36 -9.77 10.09 -6.50
N PHE A 37 -10.44 8.94 -6.66
CA PHE A 37 -11.77 8.82 -7.30
C PHE A 37 -12.88 9.66 -6.68
N LYS A 38 -12.83 9.94 -5.36
CA LYS A 38 -13.90 10.70 -4.68
C LYS A 38 -13.99 12.15 -5.16
N ARG A 39 -12.86 12.72 -5.60
CA ARG A 39 -12.74 14.14 -5.94
C ARG A 39 -12.20 14.38 -7.33
N PHE A 40 -11.82 13.35 -8.05
CA PHE A 40 -11.02 13.41 -9.27
C PHE A 40 -9.87 14.41 -9.12
N THR A 41 -8.98 14.10 -8.19
CA THR A 41 -7.74 14.84 -7.94
C THR A 41 -6.56 13.88 -8.01
N PRO A 42 -5.35 14.35 -8.36
CA PRO A 42 -4.18 13.49 -8.29
C PRO A 42 -3.89 13.09 -6.84
N VAL A 43 -3.27 11.95 -6.67
CA VAL A 43 -2.60 11.57 -5.43
C VAL A 43 -1.47 12.57 -5.18
N SER A 44 -1.22 12.90 -3.92
CA SER A 44 -0.03 13.72 -3.58
C SER A 44 1.24 13.04 -4.11
N HIS A 45 2.11 13.79 -4.78
CA HIS A 45 3.33 13.30 -5.43
C HIS A 45 3.08 12.20 -6.51
N ALA A 46 1.90 12.21 -7.16
CA ALA A 46 1.51 11.13 -8.09
C ALA A 46 2.58 10.86 -9.15
N GLN A 47 3.08 11.91 -9.83
CA GLN A 47 4.07 11.78 -10.90
C GLN A 47 5.40 11.18 -10.39
N GLU A 48 5.91 11.70 -9.28
CA GLU A 48 7.18 11.23 -8.68
C GLU A 48 7.06 9.77 -8.23
N LEU A 49 5.95 9.43 -7.54
CA LEU A 49 5.68 8.08 -7.07
C LEU A 49 5.55 7.09 -8.22
N MET A 50 4.82 7.44 -9.27
CA MET A 50 4.64 6.59 -10.44
C MET A 50 5.96 6.38 -11.17
N ASN A 51 6.72 7.44 -11.40
CA ASN A 51 7.99 7.40 -12.12
C ASN A 51 9.07 6.61 -11.35
N PHE A 52 9.00 6.58 -10.02
CA PHE A 52 9.95 5.84 -9.19
C PHE A 52 9.50 4.39 -8.93
N SER A 53 8.28 4.22 -8.40
CA SER A 53 7.85 2.93 -7.85
C SER A 53 7.47 1.91 -8.91
N ILE A 54 6.94 2.33 -10.06
CA ILE A 54 6.55 1.40 -11.11
C ILE A 54 7.79 0.76 -11.77
N PRO A 55 8.82 1.52 -12.19
CA PRO A 55 10.07 0.94 -12.68
C PRO A 55 10.83 0.11 -11.62
N PHE A 56 10.72 0.48 -10.33
CA PHE A 56 11.28 -0.32 -9.23
C PHE A 56 10.71 -1.73 -9.23
N TYR A 57 9.37 -1.87 -9.27
CA TYR A 57 8.74 -3.18 -9.30
C TYR A 57 8.96 -3.94 -10.60
N ALA A 58 9.05 -3.23 -11.73
CA ALA A 58 9.36 -3.85 -13.02
C ALA A 58 10.75 -4.51 -13.05
N LYS A 59 11.71 -3.93 -12.34
CA LYS A 59 13.06 -4.51 -12.19
C LYS A 59 13.13 -5.61 -11.15
N LEU A 60 12.28 -5.55 -10.12
CA LEU A 60 12.30 -6.49 -9.01
C LEU A 60 11.77 -7.85 -9.48
N ALA A 61 12.60 -8.90 -9.35
CA ALA A 61 12.28 -10.24 -9.82
C ALA A 61 11.75 -10.28 -11.28
N ASN A 62 12.36 -9.46 -12.16
CA ASN A 62 11.98 -9.31 -13.59
C ASN A 62 10.49 -9.00 -13.80
N GLY A 63 9.90 -8.20 -12.90
CA GLY A 63 8.49 -7.79 -12.98
C GLY A 63 7.46 -8.86 -12.65
N HIS A 64 7.89 -10.04 -12.22
CA HIS A 64 7.00 -11.19 -11.97
C HIS A 64 5.80 -10.88 -11.05
N TYR A 65 5.96 -9.96 -10.09
CA TYR A 65 4.92 -9.59 -9.13
C TYR A 65 4.11 -8.34 -9.53
N GLN A 66 4.43 -7.74 -10.67
CA GLN A 66 3.73 -6.58 -11.19
C GLN A 66 2.71 -7.00 -12.24
N HIS A 67 1.45 -6.62 -12.03
CA HIS A 67 0.34 -6.90 -12.93
C HIS A 67 -0.26 -5.56 -13.41
N PRO A 68 0.23 -4.99 -14.52
CA PRO A 68 -0.38 -3.80 -15.12
C PRO A 68 -1.81 -4.11 -15.56
N MET A 69 -2.74 -3.27 -15.19
CA MET A 69 -4.14 -3.34 -15.64
C MET A 69 -4.80 -1.99 -15.36
N SER A 70 -5.68 -1.53 -16.23
CA SER A 70 -6.39 -0.28 -16.03
C SER A 70 -7.47 -0.41 -14.95
N ILE A 71 -7.93 0.74 -14.45
CA ILE A 71 -9.07 0.81 -13.54
C ILE A 71 -10.24 1.43 -14.29
N TRP A 72 -11.35 0.71 -14.37
CA TRP A 72 -12.59 1.20 -14.92
C TRP A 72 -13.49 1.71 -13.81
N ARG A 73 -13.69 3.04 -13.80
CA ARG A 73 -14.59 3.71 -12.87
C ARG A 73 -16.04 3.60 -13.36
N VAL A 74 -16.88 2.87 -12.63
CA VAL A 74 -18.31 2.80 -12.89
C VAL A 74 -18.95 4.16 -12.61
N PHE A 75 -19.70 4.71 -13.55
CA PHE A 75 -20.51 5.89 -13.34
C PHE A 75 -21.92 5.47 -12.87
N ALA A 76 -22.25 5.86 -11.65
CA ALA A 76 -23.58 5.59 -11.07
C ALA A 76 -24.64 6.60 -11.51
N LYS A 77 -24.22 7.78 -12.01
CA LYS A 77 -25.07 8.90 -12.44
C LYS A 77 -24.40 9.62 -13.61
N ALA A 78 -25.21 10.21 -14.51
CA ALA A 78 -24.71 11.03 -15.63
C ALA A 78 -23.81 12.19 -15.15
N ALA A 79 -24.11 12.81 -13.99
CA ALA A 79 -23.26 13.84 -13.41
C ALA A 79 -21.83 13.38 -13.07
N GLU A 80 -21.58 12.08 -12.91
CA GLU A 80 -20.21 11.56 -12.72
C GLU A 80 -19.43 11.55 -14.03
N GLN A 81 -20.08 11.32 -15.18
CA GLN A 81 -19.45 11.46 -16.49
C GLN A 81 -19.03 12.92 -16.75
N ASN A 82 -19.90 13.90 -16.46
CA ASN A 82 -19.54 15.31 -16.61
C ASN A 82 -18.32 15.68 -15.76
N LYS A 83 -18.32 15.27 -14.48
CA LYS A 83 -17.17 15.49 -13.60
C LYS A 83 -15.90 14.77 -14.08
N TRP A 84 -16.04 13.64 -14.74
CA TRP A 84 -14.92 12.93 -15.35
C TRP A 84 -14.34 13.75 -16.50
N MET A 85 -15.18 14.27 -17.39
CA MET A 85 -14.73 15.12 -18.51
C MET A 85 -14.07 16.41 -18.01
N GLU A 86 -14.68 17.09 -17.03
CA GLU A 86 -14.06 18.26 -16.37
C GLU A 86 -12.70 17.93 -15.74
N ALA A 87 -12.51 16.71 -15.25
CA ALA A 87 -11.26 16.30 -14.64
C ALA A 87 -10.14 16.06 -15.68
N LEU A 88 -10.50 15.68 -16.90
CA LEU A 88 -9.54 15.50 -18.02
C LEU A 88 -8.85 16.80 -18.40
N ASP A 89 -9.50 17.95 -18.20
CA ASP A 89 -8.91 19.26 -18.49
C ASP A 89 -7.83 19.67 -17.47
N LYS A 90 -7.68 18.90 -16.38
CA LYS A 90 -6.66 19.17 -15.35
C LYS A 90 -5.32 18.57 -15.77
N PRO A 91 -4.25 19.37 -15.98
CA PRO A 91 -2.95 18.87 -16.44
C PRO A 91 -2.35 17.75 -15.58
N ALA A 92 -2.64 17.76 -14.26
CA ALA A 92 -2.16 16.75 -13.33
C ALA A 92 -2.95 15.42 -13.39
N LEU A 93 -4.06 15.35 -14.12
CA LEU A 93 -4.90 14.15 -14.28
C LEU A 93 -4.94 13.65 -15.71
N SER A 94 -4.83 14.52 -16.71
CA SER A 94 -4.91 14.17 -18.12
C SER A 94 -3.97 13.01 -18.54
N PRO A 95 -2.75 12.84 -17.98
CA PRO A 95 -1.91 11.70 -18.31
C PRO A 95 -2.46 10.35 -17.80
N TYR A 96 -3.37 10.39 -16.83
CA TYR A 96 -3.87 9.22 -16.12
C TYR A 96 -5.32 8.85 -16.42
N MET A 97 -6.06 9.72 -17.10
CA MET A 97 -7.47 9.51 -17.38
C MET A 97 -7.71 9.44 -18.88
N SER A 98 -8.46 8.44 -19.34
CA SER A 98 -8.84 8.33 -20.74
C SER A 98 -10.04 9.24 -21.06
N SER A 99 -10.01 9.89 -22.21
CA SER A 99 -11.16 10.60 -22.79
C SER A 99 -12.21 9.65 -23.37
N THR A 100 -11.84 8.40 -23.63
CA THR A 100 -12.75 7.36 -24.08
C THR A 100 -13.64 6.92 -22.94
N LEU A 101 -14.96 6.97 -23.16
CA LEU A 101 -15.95 6.36 -22.29
C LEU A 101 -16.35 5.00 -22.87
N TYR A 102 -16.49 4.01 -22.00
CA TYR A 102 -16.88 2.66 -22.40
C TYR A 102 -18.34 2.42 -22.06
N ASP A 103 -19.02 1.68 -22.93
CA ASP A 103 -20.43 1.43 -22.81
C ASP A 103 -20.75 0.49 -21.63
N ARG A 104 -21.97 0.62 -21.12
CA ARG A 104 -22.48 -0.17 -19.99
C ARG A 104 -22.46 -1.68 -20.23
N ASP A 105 -22.52 -2.11 -21.49
CA ASP A 105 -22.66 -3.52 -21.88
C ASP A 105 -21.29 -4.17 -22.21
N THR A 106 -20.17 -3.49 -21.95
CA THR A 106 -18.83 -4.00 -22.30
C THR A 106 -18.45 -5.26 -21.51
N TYR A 107 -18.96 -5.42 -20.30
CA TYR A 107 -18.75 -6.59 -19.43
C TYR A 107 -20.03 -7.02 -18.74
N ASN A 108 -20.04 -8.23 -18.16
CA ASN A 108 -21.09 -8.68 -17.23
C ASN A 108 -21.07 -7.88 -15.92
N ILE A 109 -20.92 -6.56 -16.03
CA ILE A 109 -20.88 -5.59 -14.93
C ILE A 109 -21.95 -4.54 -15.11
N THR A 110 -22.80 -4.36 -14.11
CA THR A 110 -23.81 -3.31 -14.11
C THR A 110 -23.15 -1.94 -13.96
N ALA A 111 -23.22 -1.15 -15.04
CA ALA A 111 -22.71 0.22 -15.09
C ALA A 111 -23.73 1.13 -15.78
N PRO A 112 -24.71 1.68 -15.05
CA PRO A 112 -25.88 2.37 -15.66
C PRO A 112 -25.51 3.51 -16.61
N HIS A 113 -24.38 4.15 -16.40
CA HIS A 113 -23.86 5.24 -17.23
C HIS A 113 -22.46 4.95 -17.77
N GLY A 114 -22.11 3.64 -17.95
CA GLY A 114 -20.83 3.23 -18.51
C GLY A 114 -19.64 3.45 -17.57
N PHE A 115 -18.44 3.51 -18.17
CA PHE A 115 -17.17 3.56 -17.47
C PHE A 115 -16.25 4.65 -18.00
N GLY A 116 -15.44 5.21 -17.11
CA GLY A 116 -14.22 5.95 -17.46
C GLY A 116 -12.99 5.14 -17.06
N GLU A 117 -11.93 5.23 -17.84
CA GLU A 117 -10.71 4.45 -17.64
C GLU A 117 -9.58 5.28 -17.04
N VAL A 118 -8.96 4.77 -15.97
CA VAL A 118 -7.71 5.29 -15.43
C VAL A 118 -6.56 4.43 -15.93
N LEU A 119 -5.62 5.09 -16.58
CA LEU A 119 -4.43 4.54 -17.21
C LEU A 119 -3.28 4.45 -16.20
N HIS A 120 -2.20 3.75 -16.58
CA HIS A 120 -0.98 3.60 -15.79
C HIS A 120 -1.23 3.05 -14.37
N THR A 121 -2.23 2.19 -14.24
CA THR A 121 -2.61 1.53 -12.99
C THR A 121 -2.29 0.04 -13.03
N GLY A 122 -2.45 -0.62 -11.90
CA GLY A 122 -2.26 -2.06 -11.79
C GLY A 122 -2.22 -2.50 -10.34
N ARG A 123 -1.73 -3.70 -10.13
CA ARG A 123 -1.46 -4.22 -8.80
C ARG A 123 -0.08 -4.86 -8.70
N ILE A 124 0.45 -4.84 -7.49
CA ILE A 124 1.61 -5.65 -7.09
C ILE A 124 1.08 -6.84 -6.29
N ASP A 125 1.52 -8.04 -6.62
CA ASP A 125 1.32 -9.20 -5.73
C ASP A 125 2.25 -9.06 -4.52
N VAL A 126 1.80 -8.26 -3.54
CA VAL A 126 2.59 -7.94 -2.36
C VAL A 126 2.88 -9.20 -1.54
N ARG A 127 1.94 -10.14 -1.46
CA ARG A 127 2.12 -11.39 -0.71
C ARG A 127 3.21 -12.25 -1.33
N GLY A 128 3.15 -12.47 -2.64
CA GLY A 128 4.17 -13.22 -3.38
C GLY A 128 5.54 -12.55 -3.29
N LEU A 129 5.56 -11.22 -3.45
CA LEU A 129 6.78 -10.43 -3.33
C LEU A 129 7.42 -10.51 -1.92
N LEU A 130 6.61 -10.42 -0.85
CA LEU A 130 7.09 -10.59 0.53
C LEU A 130 7.67 -11.98 0.78
N HIS A 131 7.00 -13.00 0.26
CA HIS A 131 7.49 -14.38 0.35
C HIS A 131 8.83 -14.54 -0.37
N HIS A 132 8.93 -14.06 -1.61
CA HIS A 132 10.18 -14.09 -2.40
C HIS A 132 11.32 -13.38 -1.67
N ALA A 133 11.08 -12.14 -1.20
CA ALA A 133 12.10 -11.36 -0.51
C ALA A 133 12.53 -12.02 0.81
N SER A 134 11.60 -12.50 1.65
CA SER A 134 11.96 -13.17 2.90
C SER A 134 12.76 -14.46 2.65
N HIS A 135 12.41 -15.23 1.63
CA HIS A 135 13.18 -16.42 1.25
C HIS A 135 14.60 -16.08 0.79
N HIS A 136 14.75 -15.02 -0.02
CA HIS A 136 16.07 -14.53 -0.40
C HIS A 136 16.90 -14.07 0.79
N LEU A 137 16.29 -13.31 1.72
CA LEU A 137 16.98 -12.81 2.91
C LEU A 137 17.38 -13.95 3.88
N VAL A 138 16.57 -14.99 3.99
CA VAL A 138 16.93 -16.21 4.74
C VAL A 138 18.16 -16.88 4.12
N LYS A 139 18.18 -17.06 2.79
CA LYS A 139 19.33 -17.65 2.08
C LYS A 139 20.62 -16.84 2.23
N THR A 140 20.51 -15.52 2.39
CA THR A 140 21.67 -14.63 2.59
C THR A 140 21.97 -14.35 4.05
N HIS A 141 21.38 -15.09 4.98
CA HIS A 141 21.54 -14.92 6.43
C HIS A 141 21.24 -13.49 6.93
N SER A 142 20.40 -12.76 6.19
CA SER A 142 20.01 -11.37 6.50
C SER A 142 18.58 -11.27 7.08
N PHE A 143 17.99 -12.37 7.50
CA PHE A 143 16.63 -12.42 8.06
C PHE A 143 16.58 -13.19 9.37
N ILE A 144 16.08 -12.54 10.41
CA ILE A 144 15.85 -13.12 11.73
C ILE A 144 14.33 -13.12 12.00
N GLN A 145 13.76 -14.31 12.11
CA GLN A 145 12.34 -14.43 12.44
C GLN A 145 12.16 -14.38 13.96
N GLU A 146 12.00 -13.18 14.47
CA GLU A 146 11.72 -12.97 15.89
C GLU A 146 10.91 -11.67 16.11
N GLN A 147 10.22 -11.60 17.25
CA GLN A 147 9.66 -10.34 17.74
C GLN A 147 10.79 -9.48 18.28
N PHE A 148 10.96 -8.27 17.74
CA PHE A 148 11.98 -7.35 18.20
C PHE A 148 11.72 -6.94 19.67
N ASP A 149 12.73 -7.07 20.52
CA ASP A 149 12.68 -6.69 21.92
C ASP A 149 13.32 -5.30 22.10
N TYR A 150 12.51 -4.29 22.31
CA TYR A 150 13.01 -2.91 22.49
C TYR A 150 13.91 -2.75 23.71
N ASN A 151 13.74 -3.57 24.76
CA ASN A 151 14.57 -3.50 25.97
C ASN A 151 15.99 -4.02 25.73
N ALA A 152 16.18 -4.86 24.72
CA ALA A 152 17.49 -5.36 24.34
C ALA A 152 18.28 -4.39 23.45
N LEU A 153 17.64 -3.31 22.93
CA LEU A 153 18.31 -2.31 22.10
C LEU A 153 19.08 -1.32 22.98
N LYS A 154 20.37 -1.17 22.70
CA LYS A 154 21.23 -0.16 23.28
C LYS A 154 21.59 0.87 22.22
N ILE A 155 21.39 2.14 22.52
CA ILE A 155 21.81 3.26 21.69
C ILE A 155 23.21 3.65 22.15
N THR A 156 24.15 3.78 21.23
CA THR A 156 25.55 4.14 21.49
C THR A 156 25.93 5.38 20.67
N ASP A 157 27.05 5.98 20.94
CA ASP A 157 27.57 7.14 20.18
C ASP A 157 27.84 6.78 18.70
N GLU A 158 28.18 5.52 18.42
CA GLU A 158 28.50 5.05 17.07
C GLU A 158 27.29 4.46 16.32
N GLY A 159 26.15 4.27 16.98
CA GLY A 159 24.96 3.66 16.39
C GLY A 159 24.08 2.91 17.38
N VAL A 160 23.80 1.65 17.11
CA VAL A 160 22.97 0.78 17.95
C VAL A 160 23.60 -0.60 18.14
N ALA A 161 23.37 -1.21 19.31
CA ALA A 161 23.68 -2.61 19.57
C ALA A 161 22.39 -3.36 19.98
N TYR A 162 22.15 -4.50 19.35
CA TYR A 162 21.02 -5.37 19.64
C TYR A 162 21.47 -6.82 19.66
N LYS A 163 21.46 -7.45 20.86
CA LYS A 163 22.01 -8.80 21.06
C LYS A 163 23.46 -8.88 20.53
N GLN A 164 23.75 -9.76 19.58
CA GLN A 164 25.05 -9.91 18.92
C GLN A 164 25.27 -8.95 17.73
N TRP A 165 24.27 -8.13 17.39
CA TRP A 165 24.33 -7.26 16.22
C TRP A 165 24.69 -5.83 16.60
N THR A 166 25.56 -5.21 15.81
CA THR A 166 25.82 -3.77 15.85
C THR A 166 25.52 -3.16 14.49
N ALA A 167 24.96 -1.96 14.48
CA ALA A 167 24.66 -1.25 13.26
C ALA A 167 24.75 0.26 13.47
N ARG A 168 25.09 1.00 12.42
CA ARG A 168 25.07 2.47 12.45
C ARG A 168 23.66 3.01 12.57
N TYR A 169 22.70 2.35 11.94
CA TYR A 169 21.30 2.78 11.93
C TYR A 169 20.36 1.61 12.13
N ILE A 170 19.21 1.89 12.76
CA ILE A 170 18.04 1.01 12.75
C ILE A 170 16.84 1.75 12.12
N VAL A 171 16.07 1.05 11.29
CA VAL A 171 14.86 1.57 10.66
C VAL A 171 13.66 0.79 11.13
N PHE A 172 12.73 1.45 11.81
CA PHE A 172 11.47 0.89 12.26
C PHE A 172 10.38 1.06 11.20
N ALA A 173 9.89 -0.06 10.64
CA ALA A 173 8.83 -0.12 9.63
C ALA A 173 7.62 -0.93 10.12
N GLU A 174 7.11 -0.58 11.29
CA GLU A 174 6.24 -1.42 12.13
C GLU A 174 4.74 -1.23 11.87
N GLY A 175 4.37 -0.27 11.00
CA GLY A 175 2.98 0.05 10.75
C GLY A 175 2.24 0.41 12.05
N VAL A 176 1.12 -0.26 12.33
CA VAL A 176 0.35 0.00 13.56
C VAL A 176 1.07 -0.46 14.83
N GLY A 177 2.05 -1.35 14.72
CA GLY A 177 2.89 -1.83 15.82
C GLY A 177 3.74 -0.74 16.48
N VAL A 178 3.97 0.37 15.79
CA VAL A 178 4.73 1.52 16.31
C VAL A 178 4.19 2.07 17.63
N LYS A 179 2.94 1.81 17.99
CA LYS A 179 2.36 2.19 19.28
C LYS A 179 3.06 1.56 20.50
N HIS A 180 3.79 0.49 20.28
CA HIS A 180 4.60 -0.18 21.31
C HIS A 180 6.09 0.21 21.26
N ASN A 181 6.50 1.00 20.27
CA ASN A 181 7.87 1.44 20.11
C ASN A 181 8.17 2.61 21.06
N PRO A 182 9.12 2.51 22.00
CA PRO A 182 9.34 3.53 23.01
C PRO A 182 9.82 4.88 22.44
N TRP A 183 10.40 4.90 21.25
CA TRP A 183 10.91 6.12 20.61
C TRP A 183 9.90 6.76 19.64
N PHE A 184 8.99 5.97 19.05
CA PHE A 184 8.09 6.42 18.00
C PHE A 184 6.60 6.24 18.33
N ALA A 185 6.23 5.86 19.57
CA ALA A 185 4.85 5.65 19.97
C ALA A 185 3.98 6.92 19.87
N SER A 186 4.60 8.10 19.99
CA SER A 186 3.92 9.41 19.87
C SER A 186 3.50 9.75 18.43
N LEU A 187 4.03 9.06 17.42
CA LEU A 187 3.60 9.27 16.05
C LEU A 187 2.08 9.06 15.92
N PRO A 188 1.34 9.95 15.22
CA PRO A 188 -0.11 9.92 15.14
C PRO A 188 -0.61 8.85 14.15
N ILE A 189 -0.16 7.61 14.34
CA ILE A 189 -0.63 6.48 13.55
C ILE A 189 -2.01 6.06 14.04
N VAL A 190 -3.00 6.22 13.18
CA VAL A 190 -4.39 5.83 13.42
C VAL A 190 -4.68 4.55 12.64
N PRO A 191 -4.89 3.42 13.32
CA PRO A 191 -5.29 2.18 12.68
C PRO A 191 -6.62 2.35 11.95
N ASN A 192 -6.71 1.86 10.73
CA ASN A 192 -7.94 1.80 9.97
C ASN A 192 -8.19 0.39 9.47
N LYS A 193 -9.23 -0.25 10.00
CA LYS A 193 -9.60 -1.62 9.61
C LYS A 193 -10.28 -1.63 8.25
N GLY A 194 -9.85 -2.52 7.38
CA GLY A 194 -10.49 -2.82 6.11
C GLY A 194 -10.74 -4.30 5.98
N GLU A 195 -11.99 -4.68 5.66
CA GLU A 195 -12.37 -6.05 5.38
C GLU A 195 -12.61 -6.23 3.88
N TRP A 196 -12.31 -7.41 3.36
CA TRP A 196 -12.41 -7.75 1.94
C TRP A 196 -12.81 -9.21 1.75
N LEU A 197 -13.45 -9.51 0.63
CA LEU A 197 -13.76 -10.86 0.21
C LEU A 197 -12.84 -11.30 -0.93
N GLU A 198 -12.58 -12.59 -0.99
CA GLU A 198 -12.16 -13.25 -2.21
C GLU A 198 -13.32 -14.11 -2.69
N VAL A 199 -13.73 -13.92 -3.95
CA VAL A 199 -14.86 -14.60 -4.54
C VAL A 199 -14.41 -15.36 -5.79
N PHE A 200 -15.03 -16.49 -6.06
CA PHE A 200 -14.99 -17.19 -7.34
C PHE A 200 -16.28 -16.86 -8.11
N CYS A 201 -16.14 -16.37 -9.33
CA CYS A 201 -17.28 -15.97 -10.17
C CYS A 201 -16.99 -16.34 -11.62
N LYS A 202 -17.41 -17.54 -11.99
CA LYS A 202 -17.19 -18.07 -13.35
C LYS A 202 -17.90 -17.21 -14.38
N GLY A 203 -17.20 -16.88 -15.45
CA GLY A 203 -17.76 -16.13 -16.60
C GLY A 203 -17.82 -14.62 -16.41
N LEU A 204 -17.32 -14.06 -15.31
CA LEU A 204 -17.23 -12.61 -15.13
C LEU A 204 -16.15 -11.99 -16.04
N GLN A 205 -15.06 -12.70 -16.30
CA GLN A 205 -14.03 -12.43 -17.32
C GLN A 205 -13.44 -11.01 -17.32
N LEU A 206 -13.28 -10.41 -16.14
CA LEU A 206 -12.68 -9.09 -16.03
C LEU A 206 -11.16 -9.17 -16.28
N THR A 207 -10.66 -8.29 -17.12
CA THR A 207 -9.25 -8.04 -17.35
C THR A 207 -8.79 -6.71 -16.73
N GLN A 208 -9.73 -5.83 -16.40
CA GLN A 208 -9.51 -4.56 -15.70
C GLN A 208 -10.03 -4.62 -14.25
N MET A 209 -9.51 -3.75 -13.41
CA MET A 209 -10.07 -3.51 -12.08
C MET A 209 -11.33 -2.66 -12.21
N ILE A 210 -12.40 -3.05 -11.58
CA ILE A 210 -13.63 -2.25 -11.53
C ILE A 210 -13.66 -1.42 -10.25
N LYS A 211 -13.91 -0.11 -10.39
CA LYS A 211 -14.08 0.81 -9.27
C LYS A 211 -15.48 1.40 -9.24
N GLY A 212 -16.31 0.81 -8.40
CA GLY A 212 -17.61 1.37 -8.01
C GLY A 212 -17.61 1.84 -6.55
N SER A 213 -18.57 1.39 -5.74
CA SER A 213 -18.56 1.57 -4.27
C SER A 213 -17.41 0.81 -3.61
N VAL A 214 -17.03 -0.34 -4.15
CA VAL A 214 -15.85 -1.14 -3.81
C VAL A 214 -14.94 -1.27 -5.02
N PHE A 215 -13.75 -1.80 -4.83
CA PHE A 215 -12.96 -2.37 -5.91
C PHE A 215 -13.36 -3.83 -6.14
N ILE A 216 -13.40 -4.25 -7.40
CA ILE A 216 -13.41 -5.65 -7.83
C ILE A 216 -12.13 -5.84 -8.63
N VAL A 217 -11.21 -6.66 -8.13
CA VAL A 217 -9.86 -6.81 -8.67
C VAL A 217 -9.67 -8.25 -9.14
N PRO A 218 -9.42 -8.48 -10.43
CA PRO A 218 -9.15 -9.82 -10.93
C PRO A 218 -7.82 -10.34 -10.38
N LEU A 219 -7.85 -11.60 -9.90
CA LEU A 219 -6.67 -12.31 -9.40
C LEU A 219 -6.23 -13.44 -10.33
N GLY A 220 -6.98 -13.67 -11.42
CA GLY A 220 -6.84 -14.82 -12.30
C GLY A 220 -7.72 -16.00 -11.90
N ASN A 221 -7.95 -16.93 -12.84
CA ASN A 221 -8.73 -18.16 -12.61
C ASN A 221 -10.13 -17.92 -12.01
N ASP A 222 -10.87 -16.96 -12.58
CA ASP A 222 -12.20 -16.54 -12.12
C ASP A 222 -12.28 -16.12 -10.64
N ARG A 223 -11.15 -15.76 -10.04
CA ARG A 223 -11.05 -15.27 -8.67
C ARG A 223 -10.94 -13.76 -8.65
N TYR A 224 -11.67 -13.13 -7.75
CA TYR A 224 -11.74 -11.68 -7.63
C TYR A 224 -11.64 -11.26 -6.17
N ARG A 225 -10.89 -10.19 -5.90
CA ARG A 225 -10.90 -9.55 -4.58
C ARG A 225 -11.88 -8.39 -4.60
N VAL A 226 -12.81 -8.41 -3.63
CA VAL A 226 -13.87 -7.40 -3.47
C VAL A 226 -13.63 -6.62 -2.19
N GLY A 227 -13.46 -5.33 -2.27
CA GLY A 227 -13.18 -4.55 -1.06
C GLY A 227 -12.74 -3.12 -1.32
N ALA A 228 -12.41 -2.46 -0.25
CA ALA A 228 -12.51 -2.90 1.13
C ALA A 228 -13.39 -1.95 1.93
N THR A 229 -13.84 -2.43 3.08
CA THR A 229 -14.47 -1.56 4.08
C THR A 229 -13.47 -0.57 4.67
N TYR A 230 -13.97 0.40 5.42
CA TYR A 230 -13.16 1.43 6.05
C TYR A 230 -13.73 1.78 7.43
N ALA A 231 -13.11 1.27 8.50
CA ALA A 231 -13.56 1.50 9.85
C ALA A 231 -12.43 2.04 10.74
N ARG A 232 -12.70 3.13 11.48
CA ARG A 232 -11.79 3.70 12.47
C ARG A 232 -12.04 3.14 13.87
N ALA A 233 -13.31 2.81 14.17
CA ALA A 233 -13.69 2.14 15.40
C ALA A 233 -13.95 0.66 15.10
N PHE A 234 -13.37 -0.24 15.87
CA PHE A 234 -13.52 -1.68 15.78
C PHE A 234 -13.03 -2.34 17.07
N ASP A 235 -13.70 -3.40 17.49
CA ASP A 235 -13.39 -4.10 18.73
C ASP A 235 -12.33 -5.19 18.53
N SER A 236 -12.23 -5.73 17.34
CA SER A 236 -11.28 -6.80 17.03
C SER A 236 -10.79 -6.75 15.59
N LEU A 237 -9.70 -7.48 15.31
CA LEU A 237 -9.16 -7.64 13.95
C LEU A 237 -9.93 -8.69 13.12
N ALA A 238 -10.77 -9.50 13.77
CA ALA A 238 -11.54 -10.53 13.07
C ALA A 238 -12.52 -9.90 12.08
N PRO A 239 -12.71 -10.49 10.90
CA PRO A 239 -13.79 -10.11 9.98
C PRO A 239 -15.16 -10.24 10.62
N THR A 240 -16.12 -9.39 10.24
CA THR A 240 -17.45 -9.33 10.85
C THR A 240 -18.54 -9.81 9.88
N ALA A 241 -19.59 -10.46 10.39
CA ALA A 241 -20.72 -10.90 9.59
C ALA A 241 -21.42 -9.72 8.87
N VAL A 242 -21.51 -8.56 9.55
CA VAL A 242 -22.10 -7.33 8.99
C VAL A 242 -21.32 -6.85 7.76
N ASN A 243 -20.00 -6.77 7.85
CA ASN A 243 -19.17 -6.34 6.73
C ASN A 243 -19.14 -7.40 5.62
N ARG A 244 -19.18 -8.68 5.96
CA ARG A 244 -19.32 -9.75 4.97
C ARG A 244 -20.59 -9.58 4.15
N ALA A 245 -21.73 -9.41 4.80
CA ALA A 245 -23.02 -9.19 4.13
C ALA A 245 -23.00 -7.90 3.27
N TRP A 246 -22.43 -6.83 3.81
CA TRP A 246 -22.29 -5.57 3.07
C TRP A 246 -21.44 -5.74 1.81
N LEU A 247 -20.27 -6.39 1.89
CA LEU A 247 -19.38 -6.63 0.75
C LEU A 247 -20.05 -7.53 -0.32
N ILE A 248 -20.78 -8.56 0.09
CA ILE A 248 -21.58 -9.41 -0.80
C ILE A 248 -22.62 -8.54 -1.54
N ASN A 249 -23.35 -7.69 -0.80
CA ASN A 249 -24.34 -6.82 -1.39
C ASN A 249 -23.71 -5.78 -2.34
N GLN A 250 -22.48 -5.28 -2.03
CA GLN A 250 -21.78 -4.40 -2.97
C GLN A 250 -21.35 -5.15 -4.24
N PHE A 251 -20.88 -6.39 -4.13
CA PHE A 251 -20.50 -7.18 -5.30
C PHE A 251 -21.70 -7.47 -6.19
N LYS A 252 -22.85 -7.89 -5.63
CA LYS A 252 -24.10 -8.16 -6.34
C LYS A 252 -24.64 -6.96 -7.12
N LYS A 253 -24.31 -5.72 -6.72
CA LYS A 253 -24.71 -4.52 -7.48
C LYS A 253 -24.02 -4.43 -8.83
N TYR A 254 -22.86 -5.03 -8.96
CA TYR A 254 -22.05 -4.94 -10.17
C TYR A 254 -22.04 -6.25 -10.96
N ALA A 255 -22.03 -7.40 -10.30
CA ALA A 255 -21.99 -8.71 -10.93
C ALA A 255 -23.28 -9.48 -10.67
N ALA A 256 -24.06 -9.69 -11.73
CA ALA A 256 -25.32 -10.46 -11.66
C ALA A 256 -25.13 -11.97 -11.74
N LEU A 257 -23.90 -12.44 -11.96
CA LEU A 257 -23.57 -13.87 -12.10
C LEU A 257 -23.52 -14.57 -10.74
N PRO A 258 -23.79 -15.88 -10.70
CA PRO A 258 -23.57 -16.71 -9.51
C PRO A 258 -22.10 -16.65 -9.08
N PHE A 259 -21.85 -16.60 -7.78
CA PHE A 259 -20.51 -16.60 -7.22
C PHE A 259 -20.45 -17.30 -5.86
N GLU A 260 -19.26 -17.71 -5.50
CA GLU A 260 -18.93 -18.30 -4.20
C GLU A 260 -17.97 -17.38 -3.45
N VAL A 261 -18.15 -17.23 -2.13
CA VAL A 261 -17.19 -16.53 -1.27
C VAL A 261 -16.18 -17.54 -0.74
N LEU A 262 -14.95 -17.46 -1.27
CA LEU A 262 -13.84 -18.34 -0.91
C LEU A 262 -13.17 -17.94 0.40
N PHE A 263 -13.07 -16.62 0.66
CA PHE A 263 -12.38 -16.11 1.83
C PHE A 263 -12.92 -14.75 2.26
N HIS A 264 -12.89 -14.50 3.57
CA HIS A 264 -13.18 -13.19 4.16
C HIS A 264 -12.01 -12.79 5.07
N GLY A 265 -11.35 -11.71 4.74
CA GLY A 265 -10.17 -11.22 5.45
C GLY A 265 -10.31 -9.80 5.96
N ALA A 266 -9.44 -9.45 6.90
CA ALA A 266 -9.33 -8.09 7.44
C ALA A 266 -7.86 -7.71 7.61
N GLY A 267 -7.59 -6.40 7.62
CA GLY A 267 -6.26 -5.86 7.90
C GLY A 267 -6.32 -4.42 8.37
N LEU A 268 -5.25 -3.97 9.02
CA LEU A 268 -5.13 -2.61 9.55
C LEU A 268 -4.24 -1.76 8.65
N ARG A 269 -4.74 -0.65 8.16
CA ARG A 269 -3.93 0.36 7.47
C ARG A 269 -3.34 1.31 8.51
N PRO A 270 -2.02 1.53 8.54
CA PRO A 270 -1.41 2.58 9.34
C PRO A 270 -1.68 3.92 8.66
N THR A 271 -2.72 4.64 9.10
CA THR A 271 -3.07 5.94 8.54
C THR A 271 -2.59 7.08 9.42
N VAL A 272 -2.37 8.25 8.80
CA VAL A 272 -2.02 9.51 9.49
C VAL A 272 -3.14 10.50 9.26
N PRO A 273 -3.47 11.37 10.23
CA PRO A 273 -4.57 12.34 10.11
C PRO A 273 -4.42 13.25 8.88
N ASP A 274 -3.21 13.72 8.58
CA ASP A 274 -2.89 14.55 7.42
C ASP A 274 -2.77 13.76 6.10
N ARG A 275 -2.88 12.43 6.14
CA ARG A 275 -2.78 11.51 5.00
C ARG A 275 -1.44 11.53 4.26
N ARG A 276 -0.39 12.00 4.92
CA ARG A 276 0.99 11.97 4.41
C ARG A 276 1.77 10.91 5.16
N PRO A 277 2.59 10.10 4.50
CA PRO A 277 3.43 9.13 5.19
C PRO A 277 4.47 9.83 6.05
N ILE A 278 5.12 9.04 6.88
CA ILE A 278 6.14 9.49 7.82
C ILE A 278 7.45 8.80 7.48
N VAL A 279 8.51 9.56 7.31
CA VAL A 279 9.88 9.07 7.13
C VAL A 279 10.86 9.96 7.87
N GLY A 280 11.92 9.40 8.43
CA GLY A 280 13.01 10.18 8.97
C GLY A 280 13.58 9.66 10.26
N THR A 281 14.52 10.43 10.78
CA THR A 281 15.32 10.15 11.94
C THR A 281 14.69 10.74 13.20
N HIS A 282 14.89 10.07 14.34
CA HIS A 282 14.45 10.56 15.64
C HIS A 282 15.25 11.82 16.03
N PRO A 283 14.59 12.89 16.53
CA PRO A 283 15.30 14.15 16.81
C PRO A 283 16.50 14.02 17.75
N ASN A 284 16.37 13.19 18.81
CA ASN A 284 17.40 13.03 19.83
C ASN A 284 18.32 11.83 19.59
N TYR A 285 18.00 10.92 18.65
CA TYR A 285 18.75 9.69 18.39
C TYR A 285 18.98 9.49 16.90
N GLN A 286 20.08 10.00 16.38
CA GLN A 286 20.38 10.00 14.94
C GLN A 286 20.51 8.60 14.33
N SER A 287 20.78 7.59 15.15
CA SER A 287 20.83 6.19 14.74
C SER A 287 19.45 5.52 14.58
N LEU A 288 18.38 6.15 15.09
CA LEU A 288 17.02 5.63 15.02
C LEU A 288 16.20 6.32 13.93
N SER A 289 15.64 5.56 13.01
CA SER A 289 14.79 6.08 11.93
C SER A 289 13.51 5.28 11.78
N CYS A 290 12.51 5.86 11.13
CA CYS A 290 11.27 5.17 10.85
C CYS A 290 10.72 5.46 9.45
N ILE A 291 9.94 4.49 8.93
CA ILE A 291 9.04 4.65 7.78
C ILE A 291 7.68 4.14 8.21
N ASN A 292 6.64 4.99 8.18
CA ASN A 292 5.30 4.61 8.62
C ASN A 292 4.19 5.43 7.94
N GLY A 293 2.94 5.16 8.28
CA GLY A 293 1.79 5.96 7.85
C GLY A 293 1.44 5.84 6.36
N LEU A 294 1.83 4.76 5.68
CA LEU A 294 1.65 4.59 4.23
C LEU A 294 0.17 4.43 3.82
N GLY A 295 -0.72 4.18 4.78
CA GLY A 295 -2.15 4.09 4.57
C GLY A 295 -2.54 3.02 3.54
N SER A 296 -3.33 3.41 2.53
CA SER A 296 -3.78 2.50 1.45
C SER A 296 -2.90 2.55 0.20
N ARG A 297 -1.78 3.29 0.23
CA ARG A 297 -0.90 3.51 -0.93
C ARG A 297 0.53 3.03 -0.70
N GLY A 298 0.68 2.03 0.17
CA GLY A 298 1.99 1.50 0.54
C GLY A 298 2.83 1.06 -0.65
N VAL A 299 2.25 0.49 -1.68
CA VAL A 299 2.99 0.06 -2.88
C VAL A 299 3.60 1.22 -3.68
N LEU A 300 3.01 2.41 -3.65
CA LEU A 300 3.61 3.59 -4.28
C LEU A 300 4.63 4.26 -3.36
N TRP A 301 4.30 4.38 -2.07
CA TRP A 301 5.15 5.11 -1.14
C TRP A 301 6.37 4.32 -0.64
N ALA A 302 6.25 3.00 -0.44
CA ALA A 302 7.30 2.24 0.23
C ALA A 302 8.65 2.26 -0.51
N PRO A 303 8.74 2.00 -1.81
CA PRO A 303 10.03 2.07 -2.50
C PRO A 303 10.62 3.48 -2.50
N PHE A 304 9.78 4.49 -2.75
CA PHE A 304 10.19 5.89 -2.82
C PHE A 304 10.73 6.40 -1.47
N LEU A 305 10.00 6.15 -0.37
CA LEU A 305 10.44 6.57 0.96
C LEU A 305 11.67 5.80 1.44
N ALA A 306 11.80 4.55 1.05
CA ALA A 306 12.98 3.76 1.37
C ALA A 306 14.24 4.33 0.69
N ASP A 307 14.14 4.72 -0.58
CA ASP A 307 15.22 5.36 -1.32
C ASP A 307 15.59 6.73 -0.70
N LEU A 308 14.57 7.54 -0.40
CA LEU A 308 14.77 8.83 0.27
C LEU A 308 15.47 8.67 1.61
N LEU A 309 15.05 7.70 2.43
CA LEU A 309 15.66 7.47 3.74
C LEU A 309 17.11 6.98 3.62
N VAL A 310 17.40 6.06 2.69
CA VAL A 310 18.77 5.59 2.46
C VAL A 310 19.67 6.74 2.02
N LYS A 311 19.22 7.60 1.12
CA LYS A 311 19.96 8.80 0.70
C LYS A 311 20.18 9.77 1.87
N HIS A 312 19.16 9.96 2.70
CA HIS A 312 19.27 10.78 3.90
C HIS A 312 20.33 10.26 4.88
N LEU A 313 20.34 8.96 5.14
CA LEU A 313 21.24 8.34 6.10
C LEU A 313 22.71 8.25 5.63
N TYR A 314 22.93 8.19 4.32
CA TYR A 314 24.29 7.91 3.78
C TYR A 314 24.83 9.00 2.84
N SER A 315 24.00 9.93 2.39
CA SER A 315 24.37 10.96 1.42
C SER A 315 23.96 12.37 1.84
N ASP A 316 23.61 12.56 3.11
CA ASP A 316 23.19 13.84 3.72
C ASP A 316 22.09 14.59 2.93
N THR A 317 21.24 13.82 2.23
CA THR A 317 20.13 14.38 1.49
C THR A 317 19.02 14.79 2.45
N SER A 318 18.53 16.03 2.36
CA SER A 318 17.40 16.49 3.17
C SER A 318 16.11 15.79 2.78
N LEU A 319 15.32 15.37 3.78
CA LEU A 319 13.98 14.84 3.55
C LEU A 319 12.96 15.98 3.36
N PRO A 320 11.91 15.81 2.53
CA PRO A 320 10.84 16.79 2.41
C PRO A 320 10.15 17.06 3.76
N ASP A 321 10.02 18.31 4.17
CA ASP A 321 9.48 18.70 5.49
C ASP A 321 8.11 18.10 5.77
N ASN A 322 7.25 18.04 4.75
CA ASN A 322 5.90 17.50 4.85
C ASN A 322 5.84 15.97 5.00
N LEU A 323 6.96 15.26 4.92
CA LEU A 323 7.08 13.82 5.11
C LEU A 323 7.90 13.45 6.37
N GLN A 324 8.67 14.40 6.91
CA GLN A 324 9.57 14.13 8.03
C GLN A 324 8.83 13.71 9.31
N ALA A 325 9.42 12.76 10.04
CA ALA A 325 8.94 12.31 11.34
C ALA A 325 8.93 13.46 12.38
N ARG A 326 9.90 14.36 12.32
CA ARG A 326 10.02 15.52 13.23
C ARG A 326 8.80 16.42 13.27
N ARG A 327 7.92 16.41 12.23
CA ARG A 327 6.68 17.20 12.26
C ARG A 327 5.68 16.76 13.33
N PHE A 328 5.91 15.59 13.94
CA PHE A 328 5.07 15.02 14.99
C PHE A 328 5.85 14.63 16.27
N LEU A 329 7.17 14.69 16.23
CA LEU A 329 8.02 14.42 17.38
C LEU A 329 8.38 15.79 18.01
N ALA A 330 7.88 16.05 19.22
CA ALA A 330 8.31 17.23 19.99
C ALA A 330 9.78 17.08 20.37
N PHE A 331 10.50 18.21 20.35
CA PHE A 331 11.87 18.30 20.82
C PHE A 331 11.90 18.36 22.36
#